data_f77a89801a485f0d1e98b118bae2570a
#
_entry.id   f77a89801a485f0d1e98b118bae2570a
#
_cell.length_a   1.000
_cell.length_b   1.000
_cell.length_c   1.000
_cell.angle_alpha   90.00
_cell.angle_beta   90.00
_cell.angle_gamma   90.00
#
_symmetry.space_group_name_H-M   'P 1'
#
loop_
_entity.id
_entity.type
_entity.pdbx_description
1 polymer ?
#
loop_
_entity_poly.entity_id
_entity_poly.type
_entity_poly.pdbx_seq_one_letter_code
_entity_poly.pdbx_strand_id
1 'polypeptide(L)'
;MATTTKAMSLRDRVLPVAVMLLAITLIWYGGAWAMNAQGAIERVLTPAGNPWNWQDLLSASLSMERPVLPAPHQVALDFWSSLVDWPIDSPRNLLFHVAVTGQTTLVGFVLGTFLGLVLSVVIVHSNTLEKA
;
A
#
# COMPACT_ATOMS: atom_id res chain seq x y z
N MET A 1 45.14 -16.02 -7.09
CA MET A 1 43.83 -16.65 -7.38
C MET A 1 42.87 -15.54 -7.77
N ALA A 2 42.60 -15.35 -9.05
CA ALA A 2 41.70 -14.31 -9.53
C ALA A 2 40.26 -14.86 -9.47
N THR A 3 39.45 -14.38 -8.55
CA THR A 3 38.01 -14.66 -8.50
C THR A 3 37.33 -13.94 -9.66
N THR A 4 37.04 -14.67 -10.73
CA THR A 4 36.29 -14.19 -11.87
C THR A 4 34.87 -13.92 -11.38
N THR A 5 34.55 -12.67 -11.08
CA THR A 5 33.19 -12.24 -10.78
C THR A 5 32.36 -12.39 -12.06
N LYS A 6 31.66 -13.51 -12.21
CA LYS A 6 30.74 -13.77 -13.33
C LYS A 6 29.67 -12.70 -13.30
N ALA A 7 29.64 -11.84 -14.31
CA ALA A 7 28.61 -10.83 -14.44
C ALA A 7 27.24 -11.53 -14.47
N MET A 8 26.43 -11.33 -13.45
CA MET A 8 25.07 -11.89 -13.37
C MET A 8 24.23 -11.33 -14.52
N SER A 9 23.65 -12.22 -15.31
CA SER A 9 22.76 -11.84 -16.40
C SER A 9 21.50 -11.14 -15.84
N LEU A 10 20.87 -10.27 -16.63
CA LEU A 10 19.58 -9.66 -16.27
C LEU A 10 18.54 -10.72 -15.87
N ARG A 11 18.58 -11.88 -16.53
CA ARG A 11 17.72 -13.03 -16.24
C ARG A 11 17.94 -13.57 -14.82
N ASP A 12 19.20 -13.65 -14.36
CA ASP A 12 19.54 -14.18 -13.04
C ASP A 12 19.08 -13.24 -11.90
N ARG A 13 18.81 -11.95 -12.21
CA ARG A 13 18.31 -10.96 -11.26
C ARG A 13 16.79 -10.84 -11.30
N VAL A 14 16.20 -10.86 -12.50
CA VAL A 14 14.76 -10.62 -12.70
C VAL A 14 13.94 -11.86 -12.36
N LEU A 15 14.41 -13.05 -12.71
CA LEU A 15 13.68 -14.30 -12.47
C LEU A 15 13.33 -14.55 -10.99
N PRO A 16 14.25 -14.44 -10.03
CA PRO A 16 13.89 -14.62 -8.62
C PRO A 16 12.86 -13.60 -8.11
N VAL A 17 13.00 -12.35 -8.55
CA VAL A 17 12.04 -11.29 -8.18
C VAL A 17 10.67 -11.57 -8.77
N ALA A 18 10.59 -11.96 -10.03
CA ALA A 18 9.34 -12.32 -10.69
C ALA A 18 8.64 -13.52 -10.02
N VAL A 19 9.41 -14.55 -9.68
CA VAL A 19 8.88 -15.74 -8.96
C VAL A 19 8.36 -15.35 -7.58
N MET A 20 9.08 -14.51 -6.86
CA MET A 20 8.65 -14.04 -5.53
C MET A 20 7.39 -13.18 -5.61
N LEU A 21 7.31 -12.26 -6.59
CA LEU A 21 6.11 -11.44 -6.81
C LEU A 21 4.92 -12.31 -7.21
N LEU A 22 5.11 -13.29 -8.07
CA LEU A 22 4.07 -14.24 -8.46
C LEU A 22 3.57 -15.04 -7.24
N ALA A 23 4.48 -15.56 -6.43
CA ALA A 23 4.11 -16.30 -5.22
C ALA A 23 3.31 -15.43 -4.23
N ILE A 24 3.74 -14.19 -3.98
CA ILE A 24 3.01 -13.24 -3.12
C ILE A 24 1.62 -12.96 -3.68
N THR A 25 1.53 -12.72 -4.99
CA THR A 25 0.24 -12.45 -5.66
C THR A 25 -0.71 -13.64 -5.56
N LEU A 26 -0.22 -14.87 -5.76
CA LEU A 26 -1.03 -16.09 -5.62
C LEU A 26 -1.52 -16.30 -4.18
N ILE A 27 -0.64 -16.08 -3.20
CA ILE A 27 -1.01 -16.16 -1.78
C ILE A 27 -2.07 -15.10 -1.46
N TRP A 28 -1.93 -13.88 -1.99
CA TRP A 28 -2.91 -12.82 -1.78
C TRP A 28 -4.27 -13.17 -2.40
N TYR A 29 -4.32 -13.67 -3.63
CA TYR A 29 -5.58 -14.13 -4.26
C TYR A 29 -6.22 -15.26 -3.46
N GLY A 30 -5.42 -16.23 -3.00
CA GLY A 30 -5.91 -17.33 -2.15
C GLY A 30 -6.46 -16.81 -0.81
N GLY A 31 -5.78 -15.86 -0.18
CA GLY A 31 -6.25 -15.20 1.04
C GLY A 31 -7.54 -14.40 0.82
N ALA A 32 -7.61 -13.63 -0.27
CA ALA A 32 -8.80 -12.86 -0.63
C ALA A 32 -10.01 -13.79 -0.85
N TRP A 33 -9.82 -14.86 -1.61
CA TRP A 33 -10.86 -15.87 -1.80
C TRP A 33 -11.32 -16.49 -0.47
N ALA A 34 -10.40 -16.98 0.35
CA ALA A 34 -10.72 -17.65 1.61
C ALA A 34 -11.46 -16.74 2.61
N MET A 35 -11.01 -15.48 2.73
CA MET A 35 -11.61 -14.51 3.66
C MET A 35 -12.95 -13.98 3.18
N ASN A 36 -13.17 -13.89 1.87
CA ASN A 36 -14.40 -13.34 1.31
C ASN A 36 -15.47 -14.42 1.03
N ALA A 37 -15.10 -15.70 0.98
CA ALA A 37 -15.99 -16.79 0.56
C ALA A 37 -17.30 -16.83 1.36
N GLN A 38 -17.24 -16.72 2.67
CA GLN A 38 -18.44 -16.73 3.51
C GLN A 38 -19.33 -15.52 3.24
N GLY A 39 -18.74 -14.32 3.15
CA GLY A 39 -19.49 -13.11 2.83
C GLY A 39 -20.08 -13.14 1.41
N ALA A 40 -19.42 -13.77 0.46
CA ALA A 40 -19.93 -13.97 -0.89
C ALA A 40 -21.16 -14.89 -0.90
N ILE A 41 -21.14 -15.97 -0.13
CA ILE A 41 -22.31 -16.86 0.03
C ILE A 41 -23.48 -16.11 0.64
N GLU A 42 -23.27 -15.44 1.78
CA GLU A 42 -24.34 -14.81 2.55
C GLU A 42 -24.93 -13.57 1.89
N ARG A 43 -24.11 -12.74 1.23
CA ARG A 43 -24.54 -11.43 0.73
C ARG A 43 -24.80 -11.37 -0.77
N VAL A 44 -24.23 -12.31 -1.54
CA VAL A 44 -24.33 -12.29 -3.01
C VAL A 44 -25.10 -13.52 -3.51
N LEU A 45 -24.65 -14.72 -3.18
CA LEU A 45 -25.17 -15.95 -3.76
C LEU A 45 -26.51 -16.37 -3.15
N THR A 46 -26.66 -16.31 -1.83
CA THR A 46 -27.91 -16.69 -1.16
C THR A 46 -29.08 -15.76 -1.52
N PRO A 47 -28.92 -14.42 -1.54
CA PRO A 47 -30.00 -13.52 -1.95
C PRO A 47 -30.36 -13.63 -3.43
N ALA A 48 -29.43 -14.07 -4.29
CA ALA A 48 -29.70 -14.28 -5.71
C ALA A 48 -30.69 -15.43 -5.97
N GLY A 49 -30.85 -16.36 -5.03
CA GLY A 49 -31.85 -17.44 -5.08
C GLY A 49 -31.61 -18.51 -6.15
N ASN A 50 -30.51 -18.42 -6.90
CA ASN A 50 -30.15 -19.39 -7.94
C ASN A 50 -29.23 -20.46 -7.38
N PRO A 51 -29.28 -21.71 -7.90
CA PRO A 51 -28.26 -22.70 -7.59
C PRO A 51 -26.90 -22.20 -8.06
N TRP A 52 -25.90 -22.23 -7.21
CA TRP A 52 -24.55 -21.77 -7.48
C TRP A 52 -23.54 -22.91 -7.38
N ASN A 53 -22.42 -22.77 -8.09
CA ASN A 53 -21.31 -23.71 -8.10
C ASN A 53 -20.02 -23.05 -7.56
N TRP A 54 -18.92 -23.81 -7.54
CA TRP A 54 -17.64 -23.31 -7.02
C TRP A 54 -17.07 -22.14 -7.87
N GLN A 55 -17.40 -22.05 -9.16
CA GLN A 55 -16.96 -20.96 -10.04
C GLN A 55 -17.70 -19.67 -9.70
N ASP A 56 -18.99 -19.75 -9.40
CA ASP A 56 -19.80 -18.63 -8.96
C ASP A 56 -19.29 -18.10 -7.60
N LEU A 57 -18.93 -19.01 -6.67
CA LEU A 57 -18.33 -18.65 -5.40
C LEU A 57 -16.99 -17.94 -5.59
N LEU A 58 -16.12 -18.46 -6.47
CA LEU A 58 -14.83 -17.86 -6.77
C LEU A 58 -15.00 -16.44 -7.34
N SER A 59 -15.84 -16.29 -8.35
CA SER A 59 -16.11 -14.99 -8.97
C SER A 59 -16.72 -14.01 -7.99
N ALA A 60 -17.75 -14.39 -7.24
CA ALA A 60 -18.40 -13.56 -6.24
C ALA A 60 -17.43 -13.12 -5.14
N SER A 61 -16.57 -14.02 -4.66
CA SER A 61 -15.58 -13.70 -3.60
C SER A 61 -14.52 -12.70 -4.06
N LEU A 62 -14.15 -12.71 -5.34
CA LEU A 62 -13.11 -11.84 -5.90
C LEU A 62 -13.64 -10.54 -6.51
N SER A 63 -14.98 -10.42 -6.71
CA SER A 63 -15.63 -9.24 -7.28
C SER A 63 -16.60 -8.52 -6.33
N MET A 64 -16.58 -8.89 -5.04
CA MET A 64 -17.45 -8.29 -4.03
C MET A 64 -17.18 -6.77 -3.89
N GLU A 65 -18.24 -5.94 -3.83
CA GLU A 65 -18.12 -4.49 -3.65
C GLU A 65 -17.48 -4.08 -2.30
N ARG A 66 -17.71 -4.89 -1.26
CA ARG A 66 -17.15 -4.66 0.09
C ARG A 66 -16.51 -5.93 0.63
N PRO A 67 -15.35 -6.31 0.10
CA PRO A 67 -14.64 -7.50 0.55
C PRO A 67 -14.00 -7.28 1.92
N VAL A 68 -13.78 -8.36 2.65
CA VAL A 68 -12.96 -8.34 3.89
C VAL A 68 -11.49 -8.11 3.52
N LEU A 69 -11.03 -8.78 2.47
CA LEU A 69 -9.71 -8.57 1.88
C LEU A 69 -9.87 -8.32 0.37
N PRO A 70 -9.59 -7.09 -0.10
CA PRO A 70 -9.65 -6.79 -1.53
C PRO A 70 -8.67 -7.65 -2.34
N ALA A 71 -9.09 -8.13 -3.49
CA ALA A 71 -8.21 -8.84 -4.40
C ALA A 71 -7.21 -7.86 -5.05
N PRO A 72 -5.99 -8.30 -5.46
CA PRO A 72 -4.97 -7.44 -6.04
C PRO A 72 -5.45 -6.57 -7.21
N HIS A 73 -6.31 -7.11 -8.09
CA HIS A 73 -6.87 -6.35 -9.21
C HIS A 73 -7.83 -5.25 -8.74
N GLN A 74 -8.63 -5.48 -7.68
CA GLN A 74 -9.51 -4.46 -7.10
C GLN A 74 -8.68 -3.30 -6.55
N VAL A 75 -7.63 -3.61 -5.78
CA VAL A 75 -6.70 -2.58 -5.25
C VAL A 75 -6.06 -1.78 -6.38
N ALA A 76 -5.64 -2.43 -7.47
CA ALA A 76 -5.05 -1.74 -8.62
C ALA A 76 -6.06 -0.82 -9.33
N LEU A 77 -7.31 -1.27 -9.49
CA LEU A 77 -8.37 -0.46 -10.09
C LEU A 77 -8.76 0.71 -9.19
N ASP A 78 -8.93 0.48 -7.88
CA ASP A 78 -9.25 1.53 -6.91
C ASP A 78 -8.13 2.58 -6.82
N PHE A 79 -6.88 2.12 -6.85
CA PHE A 79 -5.72 3.01 -6.90
C PHE A 79 -5.74 3.88 -8.16
N TRP A 80 -6.01 3.29 -9.32
CA TRP A 80 -6.09 4.02 -10.57
C TRP A 80 -7.24 5.02 -10.57
N SER A 81 -8.44 4.60 -10.17
CA SER A 81 -9.61 5.47 -10.11
C SER A 81 -9.41 6.63 -9.13
N SER A 82 -8.74 6.37 -8.00
CA SER A 82 -8.40 7.40 -7.02
C SER A 82 -7.40 8.45 -7.54
N LEU A 83 -6.65 8.14 -8.60
CA LEU A 83 -5.73 9.09 -9.22
C LEU A 83 -6.39 9.90 -10.36
N VAL A 84 -7.27 9.25 -11.14
CA VAL A 84 -7.71 9.77 -12.45
C VAL A 84 -9.16 10.24 -12.42
N ASP A 85 -10.06 9.52 -11.75
CA ASP A 85 -11.51 9.76 -11.84
C ASP A 85 -11.99 10.93 -10.97
N TRP A 86 -11.17 11.39 -10.03
CA TRP A 86 -11.54 12.46 -9.11
C TRP A 86 -10.69 13.72 -9.33
N PRO A 87 -11.30 14.93 -9.26
CA PRO A 87 -10.54 16.18 -9.27
C PRO A 87 -9.46 16.20 -8.19
N ILE A 88 -8.31 16.86 -8.49
CA ILE A 88 -7.13 16.88 -7.60
C ILE A 88 -7.43 17.50 -6.22
N ASP A 89 -8.39 18.41 -6.15
CA ASP A 89 -8.86 19.07 -4.93
C ASP A 89 -9.89 18.25 -4.13
N SER A 90 -10.31 17.10 -4.67
CA SER A 90 -11.26 16.21 -4.00
C SER A 90 -10.58 15.37 -2.90
N PRO A 91 -11.21 15.23 -1.71
CA PRO A 91 -10.76 14.30 -0.67
C PRO A 91 -10.75 12.82 -1.10
N ARG A 92 -11.31 12.48 -2.26
CA ARG A 92 -11.28 11.13 -2.83
C ARG A 92 -10.06 10.91 -3.73
N ASN A 93 -9.37 11.97 -4.13
CA ASN A 93 -8.18 11.88 -4.96
C ASN A 93 -6.94 11.63 -4.10
N LEU A 94 -6.14 10.65 -4.49
CA LEU A 94 -4.93 10.28 -3.76
C LEU A 94 -3.87 11.41 -3.78
N LEU A 95 -3.81 12.18 -4.86
CA LEU A 95 -2.88 13.33 -4.98
C LEU A 95 -3.21 14.44 -3.96
N PHE A 96 -4.49 14.63 -3.61
CA PHE A 96 -4.88 15.53 -2.54
C PHE A 96 -4.22 15.13 -1.21
N HIS A 97 -4.29 13.85 -0.86
CA HIS A 97 -3.67 13.35 0.38
C HIS A 97 -2.15 13.45 0.35
N VAL A 98 -1.52 13.19 -0.80
CA VAL A 98 -0.07 13.39 -0.98
C VAL A 98 0.31 14.85 -0.76
N ALA A 99 -0.45 15.79 -1.32
CA ALA A 99 -0.20 17.23 -1.15
C ALA A 99 -0.36 17.66 0.31
N VAL A 100 -1.45 17.27 0.98
CA VAL A 100 -1.71 17.57 2.39
C VAL A 100 -0.62 17.00 3.29
N THR A 101 -0.25 15.73 3.09
CA THR A 101 0.80 15.07 3.87
C THR A 101 2.16 15.73 3.62
N GLY A 102 2.49 16.03 2.37
CA GLY A 102 3.71 16.71 1.98
C GLY A 102 3.82 18.09 2.62
N GLN A 103 2.76 18.89 2.57
CA GLN A 103 2.71 20.21 3.20
C GLN A 103 2.92 20.11 4.71
N THR A 104 2.19 19.23 5.37
CA THR A 104 2.28 19.06 6.85
C THR A 104 3.68 18.60 7.25
N THR A 105 4.27 17.67 6.49
CA THR A 105 5.62 17.17 6.73
C THR A 105 6.66 18.29 6.56
N LEU A 106 6.56 19.10 5.51
CA LEU A 106 7.46 20.21 5.27
C LEU A 106 7.37 21.25 6.38
N VAL A 107 6.17 21.65 6.78
CA VAL A 107 5.97 22.59 7.88
C VAL A 107 6.55 22.05 9.18
N GLY A 108 6.27 20.79 9.51
CA GLY A 108 6.83 20.14 10.70
C GLY A 108 8.36 20.06 10.66
N PHE A 109 8.95 19.75 9.51
CA PHE A 109 10.39 19.70 9.31
C PHE A 109 11.05 21.09 9.51
N VAL A 110 10.49 22.13 8.89
CA VAL A 110 11.01 23.51 9.02
C VAL A 110 10.93 23.98 10.46
N LEU A 111 9.78 23.80 11.12
CA LEU A 111 9.58 24.17 12.51
C LEU A 111 10.52 23.39 13.45
N GLY A 112 10.64 22.09 13.26
CA GLY A 112 11.53 21.23 14.05
C GLY A 112 13.00 21.63 13.89
N THR A 113 13.43 21.88 12.65
CA THR A 113 14.80 22.34 12.36
C THR A 113 15.06 23.71 13.01
N PHE A 114 14.15 24.66 12.86
CA PHE A 114 14.28 25.98 13.45
C PHE A 114 14.37 25.90 14.98
N LEU A 115 13.47 25.19 15.63
CA LEU A 115 13.49 24.97 17.07
C LEU A 115 14.78 24.29 17.54
N GLY A 116 15.23 23.26 16.82
CA GLY A 116 16.50 22.57 17.11
C GLY A 116 17.71 23.50 17.03
N LEU A 117 17.77 24.36 16.02
CA LEU A 117 18.82 25.38 15.90
C LEU A 117 18.79 26.40 17.05
N VAL A 118 17.59 26.92 17.36
CA VAL A 118 17.44 27.88 18.48
C VAL A 118 17.86 27.24 19.79
N LEU A 119 17.41 26.04 20.09
CA LEU A 119 17.80 25.31 21.30
C LEU A 119 19.31 25.05 21.35
N SER A 120 19.91 24.64 20.23
CA SER A 120 21.35 24.44 20.16
C SER A 120 22.15 25.69 20.49
N VAL A 121 21.74 26.85 19.93
CA VAL A 121 22.37 28.13 20.22
C VAL A 121 22.19 28.53 21.71
N VAL A 122 20.99 28.33 22.26
CA VAL A 122 20.70 28.64 23.67
C VAL A 122 21.55 27.78 24.61
N ILE A 123 21.68 26.49 24.35
CA ILE A 123 22.49 25.56 25.16
C ILE A 123 23.95 25.96 25.12
N VAL A 124 24.52 26.22 23.95
CA VAL A 124 25.93 26.61 23.80
C VAL A 124 26.25 27.94 24.48
N HIS A 125 25.30 28.89 24.51
CA HIS A 125 25.53 30.20 25.15
C HIS A 125 25.13 30.23 26.62
N SER A 126 24.52 29.20 27.17
CA SER A 126 24.07 29.14 28.56
C SER A 126 24.97 28.21 29.39
N ASN A 127 25.87 28.77 30.18
CA ASN A 127 26.73 28.04 31.14
C ASN A 127 25.94 27.19 32.15
N THR A 128 24.64 27.48 32.34
CA THR A 128 23.77 26.76 33.26
C THR A 128 23.17 25.49 32.60
N LEU A 129 22.88 25.55 31.30
CA LEU A 129 22.31 24.42 30.55
C LEU A 129 23.39 23.45 30.01
N GLU A 130 24.63 23.92 29.87
CA GLU A 130 25.78 23.09 29.47
C GLU A 130 26.17 22.06 30.54
N LYS A 131 25.82 22.34 31.82
CA LYS A 131 26.16 21.52 33.00
C LYS A 131 25.00 20.62 33.49
N ALA A 132 23.83 20.68 32.86
CA ALA A 132 22.65 19.87 33.19
C ALA A 132 22.54 18.63 32.29
#